data_1f3e01301e75f05da5a3a2181a6e50c1
#
_entry.id   1f3e01301e75f05da5a3a2181a6e50c1
#
_cell.length_a   1.000
_cell.length_b   1.000
_cell.length_c   1.000
_cell.angle_alpha   90.00
_cell.angle_beta   90.00
_cell.angle_gamma   90.00
#
_symmetry.space_group_name_H-M   'P 1'
#
loop_
_entity.id
_entity.type
_entity.pdbx_description
1 polymer ?
#
loop_
_entity_poly.entity_id
_entity_poly.type
_entity_poly.pdbx_seq_one_letter_code
_entity_poly.pdbx_strand_id
1 'polypeptide(L)'
;IVKMGTLWFGSNRPERSNLYSAYSDKITGGYYDGIKEMITDPTYTYREIYPSNKIDGLTDGKDLTIDINRKKTYPTFTCRSIYGTLNGACDCDGLGVYDDLFSGIDEALSEERQSTVWGKFDNNFMPRIKPGKAKLLGIGTRWAPRDVQGRRLELLQNDPEYAEIRHREIIIPALDESGESNFDYPYKLGYTTQDYKRRMASFENNDDLASWFAQYQQEPIERKGQMFNVDNMSFFNPAELEGVRPDKIFAANDPAYGGGDFVSMPICYEIDGEHYVPDVVYNDGDKEITIPEVTSRIELHLDKFQNKTAEVHFEETKSTSGYRLECEKTWEADGYPVNTSHDPADNKVAKMDRIKNHAPDIR
;
A
#
# COMPACT_ATOMS: atom_id res chain seq x y z
N ILE A 1 1.53 25.88 -8.24
CA ILE A 1 0.36 25.84 -9.15
C ILE A 1 -0.91 25.58 -8.33
N VAL A 2 -0.97 24.52 -7.50
CA VAL A 2 -2.20 24.11 -6.77
C VAL A 2 -2.69 25.20 -5.82
N LYS A 3 -1.81 25.77 -4.99
CA LYS A 3 -2.15 26.88 -4.09
C LYS A 3 -2.75 28.07 -4.84
N MET A 4 -2.13 28.47 -5.97
CA MET A 4 -2.63 29.56 -6.81
C MET A 4 -4.00 29.22 -7.42
N GLY A 5 -4.17 28.00 -7.94
CA GLY A 5 -5.44 27.54 -8.50
C GLY A 5 -6.57 27.51 -7.46
N THR A 6 -6.27 27.05 -6.24
CA THR A 6 -7.23 27.03 -5.13
C THR A 6 -7.61 28.45 -4.70
N LEU A 7 -6.60 29.32 -4.56
CA LEU A 7 -6.82 30.74 -4.24
C LEU A 7 -7.68 31.43 -5.31
N TRP A 8 -7.34 31.23 -6.58
CA TRP A 8 -8.12 31.76 -7.71
C TRP A 8 -9.58 31.27 -7.67
N PHE A 9 -9.78 29.97 -7.44
CA PHE A 9 -11.13 29.39 -7.38
C PHE A 9 -11.96 29.97 -6.25
N GLY A 10 -11.41 30.03 -5.03
CA GLY A 10 -12.11 30.56 -3.85
C GLY A 10 -12.30 32.07 -3.90
N SER A 11 -11.32 32.82 -4.45
CA SER A 11 -11.44 34.28 -4.59
C SER A 11 -12.47 34.74 -5.60
N ASN A 12 -12.71 33.94 -6.65
CA ASN A 12 -13.78 34.19 -7.63
C ASN A 12 -15.17 33.69 -7.15
N ARG A 13 -15.20 32.86 -6.10
CA ARG A 13 -16.44 32.31 -5.52
C ARG A 13 -16.34 32.36 -3.97
N PRO A 14 -16.20 33.55 -3.40
CA PRO A 14 -15.96 33.69 -1.96
C PRO A 14 -17.13 33.20 -1.09
N GLU A 15 -18.31 33.05 -1.69
CA GLU A 15 -19.50 32.49 -1.06
C GLU A 15 -19.40 30.96 -0.84
N ARG A 16 -18.46 30.25 -1.50
CA ARG A 16 -18.28 28.81 -1.38
C ARG A 16 -17.21 28.47 -0.38
N SER A 17 -17.37 27.29 0.22
CA SER A 17 -16.37 26.72 1.15
C SER A 17 -15.51 25.70 0.42
N ASN A 18 -14.18 25.81 0.59
CA ASN A 18 -13.20 24.95 -0.02
C ASN A 18 -12.44 24.18 1.09
N LEU A 19 -12.09 22.94 0.81
CA LEU A 19 -11.39 22.07 1.74
C LEU A 19 -10.08 21.58 1.12
N TYR A 20 -8.98 21.71 1.85
CA TYR A 20 -7.70 21.08 1.52
C TYR A 20 -7.32 20.08 2.60
N SER A 21 -6.89 18.89 2.19
CA SER A 21 -6.43 17.85 3.10
C SER A 21 -5.18 17.14 2.56
N ALA A 22 -4.25 16.81 3.45
CA ALA A 22 -3.05 16.03 3.17
C ALA A 22 -2.76 15.07 4.33
N TYR A 23 -1.71 14.25 4.23
CA TYR A 23 -1.41 13.25 5.25
C TYR A 23 -0.98 13.85 6.61
N SER A 24 -0.51 15.08 6.68
CA SER A 24 -0.01 15.65 7.93
C SER A 24 -0.40 17.11 8.14
N ASP A 25 -0.44 17.53 9.43
CA ASP A 25 -0.68 18.91 9.82
C ASP A 25 0.43 19.86 9.34
N LYS A 26 1.67 19.36 9.21
CA LYS A 26 2.78 20.16 8.68
C LYS A 26 2.56 20.55 7.22
N ILE A 27 2.08 19.63 6.41
CA ILE A 27 1.79 19.89 4.97
C ILE A 27 0.60 20.83 4.85
N THR A 28 -0.47 20.58 5.60
CA THR A 28 -1.66 21.43 5.58
C THR A 28 -1.36 22.84 6.09
N GLY A 29 -0.51 22.96 7.11
CA GLY A 29 0.01 24.25 7.60
C GLY A 29 0.78 25.01 6.53
N GLY A 30 1.74 24.37 5.89
CA GLY A 30 2.52 24.98 4.80
C GLY A 30 1.67 25.31 3.56
N TYR A 31 0.57 24.61 3.35
CA TYR A 31 -0.39 24.97 2.29
C TYR A 31 -1.18 26.22 2.67
N TYR A 32 -1.72 26.24 3.88
CA TYR A 32 -2.42 27.39 4.45
C TYR A 32 -1.55 28.66 4.44
N ASP A 33 -0.33 28.58 4.97
CA ASP A 33 0.62 29.69 5.03
C ASP A 33 0.88 30.27 3.64
N GLY A 34 1.05 29.43 2.62
CA GLY A 34 1.24 29.90 1.27
C GLY A 34 0.01 30.61 0.68
N ILE A 35 -1.22 30.17 0.99
CA ILE A 35 -2.43 30.92 0.59
C ILE A 35 -2.53 32.23 1.37
N LYS A 36 -2.27 32.22 2.68
CA LYS A 36 -2.26 33.39 3.54
C LYS A 36 -1.26 34.44 3.04
N GLU A 37 -0.04 34.01 2.70
CA GLU A 37 1.01 34.86 2.15
C GLU A 37 0.54 35.55 0.85
N MET A 38 0.02 34.78 -0.10
CA MET A 38 -0.49 35.35 -1.36
C MET A 38 -1.61 36.37 -1.19
N ILE A 39 -2.40 36.27 -0.09
CA ILE A 39 -3.47 37.22 0.21
C ILE A 39 -2.94 38.47 0.93
N THR A 40 -1.93 38.31 1.79
CA THR A 40 -1.51 39.35 2.73
C THR A 40 -0.26 40.11 2.29
N ASP A 41 0.63 39.46 1.56
CA ASP A 41 1.86 40.13 1.06
C ASP A 41 1.51 40.96 -0.17
N PRO A 42 1.82 42.28 -0.13
CA PRO A 42 1.55 43.22 -1.23
C PRO A 42 2.21 42.84 -2.54
N THR A 43 3.31 42.09 -2.52
CA THR A 43 4.05 41.63 -3.73
C THR A 43 3.14 40.80 -4.66
N TYR A 44 2.15 40.07 -4.12
CA TYR A 44 1.22 39.29 -4.93
C TYR A 44 0.05 40.09 -5.49
N THR A 45 -0.06 41.37 -5.18
CA THR A 45 -1.10 42.28 -5.70
C THR A 45 -2.56 41.75 -5.55
N TYR A 46 -2.81 40.92 -4.54
CA TYR A 46 -4.11 40.25 -4.36
C TYR A 46 -5.28 41.24 -4.36
N ARG A 47 -5.14 42.38 -3.67
CA ARG A 47 -6.19 43.39 -3.54
C ARG A 47 -6.47 44.15 -4.85
N GLU A 48 -5.49 44.19 -5.75
CA GLU A 48 -5.66 44.77 -7.07
C GLU A 48 -6.42 43.84 -7.99
N ILE A 49 -6.15 42.51 -7.84
CA ILE A 49 -6.80 41.48 -8.65
C ILE A 49 -8.26 41.22 -8.14
N TYR A 50 -8.46 41.28 -6.83
CA TYR A 50 -9.76 41.04 -6.17
C TYR A 50 -10.17 42.21 -5.26
N PRO A 51 -10.45 43.41 -5.81
CA PRO A 51 -10.72 44.61 -5.01
C PRO A 51 -12.02 44.54 -4.17
N SER A 52 -12.96 43.68 -4.56
CA SER A 52 -14.21 43.49 -3.83
C SER A 52 -14.13 42.49 -2.68
N ASN A 53 -13.02 41.73 -2.60
CA ASN A 53 -12.87 40.71 -1.57
C ASN A 53 -12.37 41.32 -0.25
N LYS A 54 -13.14 41.13 0.80
CA LYS A 54 -12.76 41.49 2.18
C LYS A 54 -12.31 40.26 2.92
N ILE A 55 -11.15 40.32 3.53
CA ILE A 55 -10.63 39.26 4.39
C ILE A 55 -11.21 39.48 5.79
N ASP A 56 -12.17 38.64 6.18
CA ASP A 56 -12.91 38.81 7.42
C ASP A 56 -12.41 37.92 8.57
N GLY A 57 -11.57 36.91 8.26
CA GLY A 57 -10.98 36.05 9.27
C GLY A 57 -9.76 35.28 8.75
N LEU A 58 -8.72 35.30 9.54
CA LEU A 58 -7.52 34.46 9.40
C LEU A 58 -7.29 33.81 10.74
N THR A 59 -7.41 32.49 10.81
CA THR A 59 -7.16 31.75 12.04
C THR A 59 -5.94 30.87 11.90
N ASP A 60 -5.04 31.00 12.83
CA ASP A 60 -3.81 30.20 12.92
C ASP A 60 -3.98 29.08 14.00
N GLY A 61 -3.03 28.19 14.10
CA GLY A 61 -3.04 27.09 15.04
C GLY A 61 -3.77 25.86 14.52
N LYS A 62 -4.73 25.33 15.30
CA LYS A 62 -5.45 24.10 14.91
C LYS A 62 -6.52 24.33 13.83
N ASP A 63 -7.03 25.55 13.75
CA ASP A 63 -8.13 25.90 12.83
C ASP A 63 -7.58 26.74 11.67
N LEU A 64 -6.82 26.11 10.78
CA LEU A 64 -6.23 26.75 9.61
C LEU A 64 -7.33 27.16 8.62
N THR A 65 -7.95 28.34 8.85
CA THR A 65 -9.07 28.81 8.03
C THR A 65 -8.87 30.27 7.57
N ILE A 66 -9.36 30.54 6.36
CA ILE A 66 -9.42 31.90 5.80
C ILE A 66 -10.86 32.15 5.37
N ASP A 67 -11.41 33.28 5.80
CA ASP A 67 -12.75 33.72 5.46
C ASP A 67 -12.73 34.99 4.62
N ILE A 68 -13.40 34.92 3.47
CA ILE A 68 -13.53 36.03 2.53
C ILE A 68 -15.03 36.37 2.43
N ASN A 69 -15.36 37.66 2.63
CA ASN A 69 -16.73 38.18 2.54
C ASN A 69 -17.74 37.41 3.44
N ARG A 70 -17.43 37.33 4.73
CA ARG A 70 -18.13 36.50 5.72
C ARG A 70 -19.66 36.65 5.72
N LYS A 71 -20.36 35.74 5.08
CA LYS A 71 -21.83 35.62 5.10
C LYS A 71 -22.31 34.18 5.08
N LYS A 72 -21.51 33.25 5.59
CA LYS A 72 -21.77 31.81 5.51
C LYS A 72 -21.35 31.09 6.79
N THR A 73 -21.83 29.84 6.96
CA THR A 73 -21.56 29.04 8.15
C THR A 73 -20.11 28.57 8.22
N TYR A 74 -19.51 28.26 7.07
CA TYR A 74 -18.15 27.72 6.99
C TYR A 74 -17.20 28.69 6.28
N PRO A 75 -15.91 28.71 6.64
CA PRO A 75 -14.91 29.57 6.01
C PRO A 75 -14.75 29.33 4.51
N THR A 76 -14.18 30.29 3.80
CA THR A 76 -13.87 30.17 2.38
C THR A 76 -12.81 29.09 2.13
N PHE A 77 -11.80 28.99 3.01
CA PHE A 77 -10.79 27.95 2.96
C PHE A 77 -10.65 27.28 4.33
N THR A 78 -10.60 25.97 4.34
CA THR A 78 -10.31 25.15 5.52
C THR A 78 -9.19 24.17 5.12
N CYS A 79 -8.10 24.16 5.90
CA CYS A 79 -6.97 23.26 5.67
C CYS A 79 -6.81 22.35 6.89
N ARG A 80 -6.92 21.03 6.70
CA ARG A 80 -6.79 20.05 7.79
C ARG A 80 -6.21 18.73 7.28
N SER A 81 -5.38 18.10 8.10
CA SER A 81 -4.86 16.77 7.81
C SER A 81 -6.00 15.75 7.73
N ILE A 82 -5.83 14.71 6.91
CA ILE A 82 -6.78 13.60 6.77
C ILE A 82 -7.01 12.86 8.09
N TYR A 83 -6.04 12.91 9.01
CA TYR A 83 -6.12 12.36 10.35
C TYR A 83 -6.72 13.31 11.37
N GLY A 84 -6.91 14.58 11.01
CA GLY A 84 -7.54 15.59 11.85
C GLY A 84 -9.06 15.45 11.91
N THR A 85 -9.70 16.24 12.78
CA THR A 85 -11.16 16.29 12.86
C THR A 85 -11.74 17.10 11.71
N LEU A 86 -12.32 16.44 10.73
CA LEU A 86 -13.01 17.06 9.60
C LEU A 86 -14.51 17.30 9.87
N ASN A 87 -15.10 16.53 10.79
CA ASN A 87 -16.50 16.66 11.15
C ASN A 87 -16.80 18.04 11.75
N GLY A 88 -17.75 18.74 11.15
CA GLY A 88 -18.12 20.09 11.56
C GLY A 88 -17.15 21.20 11.17
N ALA A 89 -16.00 20.88 10.57
CA ALA A 89 -15.00 21.87 10.19
C ALA A 89 -15.30 22.53 8.84
N CYS A 90 -15.87 21.80 7.90
CA CYS A 90 -16.18 22.27 6.56
C CYS A 90 -17.40 21.52 6.00
N ASP A 91 -18.12 22.20 5.14
CA ASP A 91 -19.16 21.65 4.27
C ASP A 91 -18.84 22.17 2.87
N CYS A 92 -17.96 21.45 2.17
CA CYS A 92 -17.34 21.89 0.94
C CYS A 92 -18.31 21.85 -0.22
N ASP A 93 -18.74 23.02 -0.68
CA ASP A 93 -19.55 23.20 -1.89
C ASP A 93 -18.75 23.89 -3.03
N GLY A 94 -17.48 24.18 -2.80
CA GLY A 94 -16.54 24.76 -3.73
C GLY A 94 -15.57 23.74 -4.31
N LEU A 95 -14.31 23.78 -3.90
CA LEU A 95 -13.23 22.90 -4.32
C LEU A 95 -12.73 22.09 -3.14
N GLY A 96 -12.87 20.76 -3.21
CA GLY A 96 -12.19 19.83 -2.33
C GLY A 96 -10.86 19.41 -2.96
N VAL A 97 -9.79 19.53 -2.20
CA VAL A 97 -8.44 19.11 -2.61
C VAL A 97 -7.94 18.07 -1.63
N TYR A 98 -7.54 16.91 -2.09
CA TYR A 98 -6.75 15.97 -1.32
C TYR A 98 -5.38 15.77 -2.01
N ASP A 99 -4.33 15.87 -1.21
CA ASP A 99 -2.96 16.00 -1.69
C ASP A 99 -2.04 15.09 -0.87
N ASP A 100 -1.30 14.20 -1.52
CA ASP A 100 -0.35 13.28 -0.92
C ASP A 100 -0.86 12.67 0.41
N LEU A 101 -1.86 11.78 0.34
CA LEU A 101 -2.49 11.20 1.54
C LEU A 101 -1.63 10.12 2.23
N PHE A 102 -0.54 9.69 1.61
CA PHE A 102 0.47 8.81 2.19
C PHE A 102 1.76 9.58 2.48
N SER A 103 2.41 9.26 3.60
CA SER A 103 3.67 9.88 4.00
C SER A 103 4.88 9.40 3.18
N GLY A 104 4.74 8.28 2.48
CA GLY A 104 5.79 7.67 1.67
C GLY A 104 5.46 6.22 1.31
N ILE A 105 6.45 5.56 0.72
CA ILE A 105 6.28 4.23 0.15
C ILE A 105 5.99 3.15 1.20
N ASP A 106 6.62 3.20 2.37
CA ASP A 106 6.43 2.19 3.42
C ASP A 106 4.98 2.16 3.93
N GLU A 107 4.38 3.34 4.09
CA GLU A 107 2.97 3.45 4.45
C GLU A 107 2.07 2.98 3.31
N ALA A 108 2.40 3.35 2.09
CA ALA A 108 1.58 3.05 0.92
C ALA A 108 1.63 1.58 0.49
N LEU A 109 2.65 0.82 0.86
CA LEU A 109 2.76 -0.62 0.59
C LEU A 109 2.10 -1.49 1.66
N SER A 110 1.81 -0.94 2.85
CA SER A 110 1.10 -1.66 3.91
C SER A 110 -0.40 -1.72 3.61
N GLU A 111 -0.96 -2.92 3.48
CA GLU A 111 -2.41 -3.11 3.26
C GLU A 111 -3.27 -2.53 4.39
N GLU A 112 -2.82 -2.69 5.63
CA GLU A 112 -3.47 -2.10 6.80
C GLU A 112 -3.51 -0.57 6.73
N ARG A 113 -2.37 0.04 6.36
CA ARG A 113 -2.26 1.49 6.20
C ARG A 113 -3.07 1.98 5.02
N GLN A 114 -3.04 1.30 3.88
CA GLN A 114 -3.91 1.62 2.74
C GLN A 114 -5.39 1.61 3.13
N SER A 115 -5.82 0.59 3.87
CA SER A 115 -7.21 0.48 4.35
C SER A 115 -7.55 1.59 5.33
N THR A 116 -6.63 1.95 6.24
CA THR A 116 -6.81 3.04 7.19
C THR A 116 -6.95 4.39 6.48
N VAL A 117 -6.04 4.70 5.54
CA VAL A 117 -6.06 5.96 4.79
C VAL A 117 -7.30 6.05 3.92
N TRP A 118 -7.66 4.95 3.24
CA TRP A 118 -8.91 4.88 2.48
C TRP A 118 -10.14 5.12 3.36
N GLY A 119 -10.21 4.48 4.52
CA GLY A 119 -11.31 4.69 5.47
C GLY A 119 -11.41 6.14 5.96
N LYS A 120 -10.28 6.82 6.17
CA LYS A 120 -10.27 8.26 6.49
C LYS A 120 -10.74 9.12 5.31
N PHE A 121 -10.28 8.79 4.10
CA PHE A 121 -10.72 9.49 2.90
C PHE A 121 -12.23 9.31 2.68
N ASP A 122 -12.70 8.08 2.69
CA ASP A 122 -14.09 7.76 2.36
C ASP A 122 -15.08 8.18 3.46
N ASN A 123 -14.74 7.97 4.75
CA ASN A 123 -15.66 8.24 5.85
C ASN A 123 -15.55 9.66 6.46
N ASN A 124 -14.40 10.34 6.30
CA ASN A 124 -14.21 11.65 6.91
C ASN A 124 -14.14 12.78 5.88
N PHE A 125 -13.40 12.60 4.77
CA PHE A 125 -13.21 13.63 3.77
C PHE A 125 -14.37 13.68 2.77
N MET A 126 -14.72 12.56 2.15
CA MET A 126 -15.76 12.52 1.12
C MET A 126 -17.14 13.01 1.61
N PRO A 127 -17.59 12.72 2.84
CA PRO A 127 -18.86 13.27 3.35
C PRO A 127 -18.85 14.81 3.51
N ARG A 128 -17.67 15.44 3.45
CA ARG A 128 -17.59 16.93 3.44
C ARG A 128 -17.80 17.52 2.05
N ILE A 129 -17.70 16.70 1.01
CA ILE A 129 -17.82 17.13 -0.39
C ILE A 129 -19.29 17.09 -0.80
N LYS A 130 -19.88 18.25 -1.11
CA LYS A 130 -21.29 18.32 -1.48
C LYS A 130 -21.53 17.79 -2.89
N PRO A 131 -22.31 16.71 -3.05
CA PRO A 131 -22.65 16.16 -4.36
C PRO A 131 -23.28 17.20 -5.29
N GLY A 132 -22.90 17.18 -6.55
CA GLY A 132 -23.45 18.07 -7.59
C GLY A 132 -23.04 19.55 -7.49
N LYS A 133 -22.37 19.97 -6.39
CA LYS A 133 -21.92 21.36 -6.18
C LYS A 133 -20.40 21.49 -6.16
N ALA A 134 -19.74 20.70 -5.37
CA ALA A 134 -18.29 20.75 -5.24
C ALA A 134 -17.58 20.14 -6.44
N LYS A 135 -16.36 20.65 -6.68
CA LYS A 135 -15.36 20.01 -7.54
C LYS A 135 -14.35 19.30 -6.67
N LEU A 136 -13.81 18.18 -7.15
CA LEU A 136 -12.80 17.41 -6.44
C LEU A 136 -11.50 17.40 -7.25
N LEU A 137 -10.39 17.67 -6.58
CA LEU A 137 -9.05 17.61 -7.15
C LEU A 137 -8.19 16.67 -6.28
N GLY A 138 -7.81 15.53 -6.84
CA GLY A 138 -6.83 14.64 -6.24
C GLY A 138 -5.44 14.90 -6.82
N ILE A 139 -4.46 15.02 -5.95
CA ILE A 139 -3.06 15.21 -6.31
C ILE A 139 -2.25 14.22 -5.49
N GLY A 140 -1.23 13.67 -6.07
CA GLY A 140 -0.35 12.77 -5.33
C GLY A 140 0.55 11.95 -6.22
N THR A 141 1.58 11.42 -5.60
CA THR A 141 2.43 10.39 -6.15
C THR A 141 1.68 9.05 -6.13
N ARG A 142 1.78 8.28 -7.21
CA ARG A 142 1.27 6.92 -7.24
C ARG A 142 2.28 6.00 -6.56
N TRP A 143 1.95 5.55 -5.36
CA TRP A 143 2.83 4.70 -4.57
C TRP A 143 2.55 3.20 -4.76
N ALA A 144 1.27 2.87 -4.94
CA ALA A 144 0.79 1.50 -5.08
C ALA A 144 -0.45 1.47 -5.98
N PRO A 145 -0.78 0.34 -6.65
CA PRO A 145 -1.98 0.22 -7.49
C PRO A 145 -3.26 0.56 -6.73
N ARG A 146 -3.35 0.16 -5.46
CA ARG A 146 -4.51 0.38 -4.58
C ARG A 146 -4.32 1.51 -3.57
N ASP A 147 -3.46 2.48 -3.85
CA ASP A 147 -3.45 3.75 -3.13
C ASP A 147 -4.79 4.50 -3.30
N VAL A 148 -4.97 5.62 -2.59
CA VAL A 148 -6.26 6.36 -2.64
C VAL A 148 -6.59 6.80 -4.07
N GLN A 149 -5.59 7.23 -4.85
CA GLN A 149 -5.79 7.63 -6.25
C GLN A 149 -6.24 6.43 -7.09
N GLY A 150 -5.55 5.28 -6.96
CA GLY A 150 -5.88 4.06 -7.69
C GLY A 150 -7.28 3.53 -7.38
N ARG A 151 -7.64 3.41 -6.10
CA ARG A 151 -9.00 2.99 -5.69
C ARG A 151 -10.07 3.96 -6.19
N ARG A 152 -9.78 5.26 -6.17
CA ARG A 152 -10.70 6.27 -6.68
C ARG A 152 -10.91 6.16 -8.19
N LEU A 153 -9.83 5.96 -8.94
CA LEU A 153 -9.89 5.73 -10.39
C LEU A 153 -10.63 4.45 -10.73
N GLU A 154 -10.37 3.37 -10.01
CA GLU A 154 -11.08 2.10 -10.18
C GLU A 154 -12.60 2.27 -10.04
N LEU A 155 -13.07 2.98 -8.99
CA LEU A 155 -14.49 3.29 -8.82
C LEU A 155 -15.04 4.15 -9.98
N LEU A 156 -14.32 5.19 -10.38
CA LEU A 156 -14.76 6.11 -11.43
C LEU A 156 -14.82 5.45 -12.83
N GLN A 157 -14.03 4.42 -13.06
CA GLN A 157 -13.92 3.74 -14.36
C GLN A 157 -14.81 2.50 -14.45
N ASN A 158 -14.99 1.78 -13.33
CA ASN A 158 -15.54 0.42 -13.37
C ASN A 158 -16.87 0.28 -12.60
N ASP A 159 -17.18 1.20 -11.69
CA ASP A 159 -18.42 1.10 -10.89
C ASP A 159 -19.57 1.86 -11.58
N PRO A 160 -20.67 1.17 -11.92
CA PRO A 160 -21.84 1.80 -12.56
C PRO A 160 -22.45 2.97 -11.79
N GLU A 161 -22.36 2.96 -10.45
CA GLU A 161 -22.86 4.05 -9.60
C GLU A 161 -22.07 5.35 -9.79
N TYR A 162 -20.87 5.29 -10.36
CA TYR A 162 -20.00 6.43 -10.66
C TYR A 162 -20.04 6.86 -12.14
N ALA A 163 -20.79 6.19 -12.99
CA ALA A 163 -20.79 6.40 -14.46
C ALA A 163 -21.14 7.84 -14.88
N GLU A 164 -21.96 8.55 -14.09
CA GLU A 164 -22.34 9.95 -14.39
C GLU A 164 -21.27 10.97 -13.93
N ILE A 165 -20.28 10.55 -13.16
CA ILE A 165 -19.24 11.44 -12.65
C ILE A 165 -18.20 11.70 -13.74
N ARG A 166 -18.23 12.90 -14.31
CA ARG A 166 -17.18 13.32 -15.24
C ARG A 166 -15.85 13.51 -14.52
N HIS A 167 -14.84 12.79 -14.93
CA HIS A 167 -13.50 12.89 -14.40
C HIS A 167 -12.46 13.06 -15.51
N ARG A 168 -11.29 13.53 -15.13
CA ARG A 168 -10.11 13.60 -15.98
C ARG A 168 -8.91 13.22 -15.16
N GLU A 169 -8.15 12.27 -15.64
CA GLU A 169 -6.84 11.90 -15.13
C GLU A 169 -5.76 12.64 -15.91
N ILE A 170 -4.76 13.16 -15.19
CA ILE A 170 -3.58 13.80 -15.76
C ILE A 170 -2.37 13.13 -15.14
N ILE A 171 -1.64 12.38 -15.94
CA ILE A 171 -0.39 11.72 -15.55
C ILE A 171 0.76 12.52 -16.15
N ILE A 172 1.75 12.87 -15.33
CA ILE A 172 2.97 13.57 -15.75
C ILE A 172 4.15 12.72 -15.30
N PRO A 173 4.65 11.80 -16.14
CA PRO A 173 5.82 10.99 -15.80
C PRO A 173 7.07 11.85 -15.78
N ALA A 174 8.10 11.40 -15.08
CA ALA A 174 9.39 12.08 -15.03
C ALA A 174 10.07 12.09 -16.41
N LEU A 175 10.02 10.97 -17.10
CA LEU A 175 10.50 10.82 -18.47
C LEU A 175 9.31 10.52 -19.40
N ASP A 176 9.28 11.16 -20.56
CA ASP A 176 8.29 10.90 -21.59
C ASP A 176 8.63 9.62 -22.40
N GLU A 177 7.80 9.31 -23.41
CA GLU A 177 7.97 8.12 -24.28
C GLU A 177 9.30 8.13 -25.07
N SER A 178 9.92 9.29 -25.27
CA SER A 178 11.24 9.43 -25.90
C SER A 178 12.40 9.29 -24.92
N GLY A 179 12.08 9.17 -23.62
CA GLY A 179 13.06 9.12 -22.53
C GLY A 179 13.64 10.48 -22.16
N GLU A 180 12.97 11.55 -22.53
CA GLU A 180 13.34 12.93 -22.17
C GLU A 180 12.53 13.44 -20.98
N SER A 181 13.13 14.35 -20.20
CA SER A 181 12.51 14.90 -19.00
C SER A 181 11.30 15.78 -19.31
N ASN A 182 10.17 15.51 -18.68
CA ASN A 182 9.02 16.41 -18.66
C ASN A 182 9.21 17.64 -17.76
N PHE A 183 10.32 17.72 -17.02
CA PHE A 183 10.57 18.74 -16.01
C PHE A 183 11.87 19.52 -16.24
N ASP A 184 12.45 19.44 -17.43
CA ASP A 184 13.62 20.25 -17.81
C ASP A 184 13.14 21.62 -18.30
N TYR A 185 13.13 22.60 -17.39
CA TYR A 185 12.64 23.93 -17.67
C TYR A 185 13.81 24.92 -17.94
N PRO A 186 13.56 26.01 -18.70
CA PRO A 186 14.53 27.09 -18.87
C PRO A 186 15.09 27.58 -17.52
N TYR A 187 16.26 28.18 -17.56
CA TYR A 187 16.95 28.74 -16.38
C TYR A 187 17.38 27.74 -15.32
N LYS A 188 17.57 26.46 -15.68
CA LYS A 188 17.92 25.36 -14.79
C LYS A 188 16.87 25.12 -13.69
N LEU A 189 15.62 25.36 -14.00
CA LEU A 189 14.51 25.01 -13.14
C LEU A 189 14.08 23.58 -13.44
N GLY A 190 13.82 22.81 -12.39
CA GLY A 190 13.40 21.42 -12.51
C GLY A 190 14.56 20.43 -12.61
N TYR A 191 14.35 19.33 -13.32
CA TYR A 191 15.29 18.21 -13.42
C TYR A 191 15.55 17.85 -14.87
N THR A 192 16.84 17.75 -15.23
CA THR A 192 17.24 17.35 -16.59
C THR A 192 17.00 15.86 -16.81
N THR A 193 16.95 15.43 -18.06
CA THR A 193 16.94 14.03 -18.47
C THR A 193 18.05 13.23 -17.78
N GLN A 194 19.25 13.82 -17.70
CA GLN A 194 20.40 13.15 -17.08
C GLN A 194 20.21 12.96 -15.56
N ASP A 195 19.55 13.90 -14.88
CA ASP A 195 19.26 13.77 -13.45
C ASP A 195 18.30 12.61 -13.19
N TYR A 196 17.27 12.48 -14.01
CA TYR A 196 16.33 11.35 -13.90
C TYR A 196 16.96 10.00 -14.28
N LYS A 197 17.80 9.94 -15.33
CA LYS A 197 18.53 8.72 -15.69
C LYS A 197 19.48 8.27 -14.57
N ARG A 198 20.16 9.21 -13.91
CA ARG A 198 20.98 8.87 -12.71
C ARG A 198 20.12 8.37 -11.56
N ARG A 199 18.95 8.97 -11.36
CA ARG A 199 18.03 8.54 -10.31
C ARG A 199 17.50 7.14 -10.59
N MET A 200 17.09 6.86 -11.83
CA MET A 200 16.63 5.55 -12.27
C MET A 200 17.69 4.47 -12.04
N ALA A 201 18.95 4.74 -12.45
CA ALA A 201 20.07 3.84 -12.22
C ALA A 201 20.32 3.54 -10.73
N SER A 202 20.04 4.50 -9.84
CA SER A 202 20.12 4.28 -8.39
C SER A 202 19.07 3.30 -7.90
N PHE A 203 17.84 3.33 -8.44
CA PHE A 203 16.82 2.34 -8.12
C PHE A 203 17.14 0.96 -8.71
N GLU A 204 17.66 0.92 -9.93
CA GLU A 204 18.10 -0.30 -10.59
C GLU A 204 19.22 -1.02 -9.80
N ASN A 205 20.22 -0.26 -9.34
CA ASN A 205 21.32 -0.80 -8.51
C ASN A 205 20.84 -1.31 -7.13
N ASN A 206 19.65 -0.94 -6.69
CA ASN A 206 19.04 -1.40 -5.45
C ASN A 206 17.94 -2.47 -5.70
N ASP A 207 17.84 -3.01 -6.92
CA ASP A 207 16.79 -3.95 -7.32
C ASP A 207 15.37 -3.45 -7.03
N ASP A 208 15.14 -2.12 -7.11
CA ASP A 208 13.85 -1.48 -6.77
C ASP A 208 13.29 -0.60 -7.90
N LEU A 209 13.38 -1.05 -9.14
CA LEU A 209 12.78 -0.35 -10.30
C LEU A 209 11.27 -0.14 -10.13
N ALA A 210 10.59 -0.98 -9.37
CA ALA A 210 9.17 -0.80 -9.07
C ALA A 210 8.88 0.53 -8.35
N SER A 211 9.77 0.96 -7.43
CA SER A 211 9.69 2.28 -6.81
C SER A 211 9.92 3.41 -7.81
N TRP A 212 10.82 3.24 -8.77
CA TRP A 212 11.01 4.19 -9.84
C TRP A 212 9.74 4.36 -10.67
N PHE A 213 9.17 3.27 -11.16
CA PHE A 213 7.94 3.33 -11.97
C PHE A 213 6.78 3.94 -11.18
N ALA A 214 6.59 3.56 -9.92
CA ALA A 214 5.56 4.12 -9.08
C ALA A 214 5.73 5.63 -8.86
N GLN A 215 6.88 6.04 -8.33
CA GLN A 215 7.10 7.42 -7.88
C GLN A 215 7.36 8.40 -9.01
N TYR A 216 8.09 7.98 -10.04
CA TYR A 216 8.58 8.87 -11.08
C TYR A 216 7.82 8.72 -12.39
N GLN A 217 7.39 7.50 -12.74
CA GLN A 217 6.61 7.28 -13.96
C GLN A 217 5.09 7.26 -13.69
N GLN A 218 4.68 7.27 -12.41
CA GLN A 218 3.27 7.18 -12.00
C GLN A 218 2.59 5.88 -12.43
N GLU A 219 3.38 4.83 -12.60
CA GLU A 219 2.97 3.47 -13.02
C GLU A 219 3.24 2.48 -11.88
N PRO A 220 2.44 2.50 -10.80
CA PRO A 220 2.62 1.57 -9.70
C PRO A 220 2.25 0.15 -10.15
N ILE A 221 3.15 -0.78 -9.88
CA ILE A 221 2.92 -2.21 -10.10
C ILE A 221 2.62 -2.90 -8.77
N GLU A 222 1.84 -3.95 -8.80
CA GLU A 222 1.63 -4.76 -7.60
C GLU A 222 2.94 -5.41 -7.18
N ARG A 223 3.34 -5.13 -5.93
CA ARG A 223 4.54 -5.73 -5.33
C ARG A 223 4.23 -7.04 -4.62
N LYS A 224 3.00 -7.52 -4.68
CA LYS A 224 2.64 -8.84 -4.15
C LYS A 224 3.47 -9.90 -4.89
N GLY A 225 4.39 -10.50 -4.16
CA GLY A 225 5.26 -11.53 -4.70
C GLY A 225 6.60 -11.07 -5.28
N GLN A 226 6.94 -9.77 -5.26
CA GLN A 226 8.24 -9.34 -5.83
C GLN A 226 9.48 -9.75 -5.02
N MET A 227 9.32 -10.15 -3.77
CA MET A 227 10.43 -10.78 -3.05
C MET A 227 10.86 -12.09 -3.72
N PHE A 228 9.89 -12.76 -4.34
CA PHE A 228 10.03 -13.95 -5.16
C PHE A 228 9.40 -13.65 -6.53
N ASN A 229 10.21 -13.10 -7.44
CA ASN A 229 9.74 -12.85 -8.80
C ASN A 229 9.42 -14.20 -9.48
N VAL A 230 8.15 -14.37 -9.88
CA VAL A 230 7.68 -15.58 -10.55
C VAL A 230 8.52 -15.93 -11.79
N ASP A 231 9.00 -14.91 -12.51
CA ASP A 231 9.85 -15.10 -13.68
C ASP A 231 11.24 -15.69 -13.34
N ASN A 232 11.65 -15.57 -12.07
CA ASN A 232 12.92 -16.13 -11.57
C ASN A 232 12.72 -17.46 -10.82
N MET A 233 11.49 -17.93 -10.66
CA MET A 233 11.21 -19.22 -10.03
C MET A 233 11.28 -20.34 -11.07
N SER A 234 11.90 -21.44 -10.68
CA SER A 234 11.88 -22.66 -11.46
C SER A 234 10.59 -23.42 -11.18
N PHE A 235 9.87 -23.76 -12.25
CA PHE A 235 8.67 -24.58 -12.17
C PHE A 235 8.95 -25.94 -12.79
N PHE A 236 8.38 -26.98 -12.22
CA PHE A 236 8.43 -28.33 -12.75
C PHE A 236 7.01 -28.80 -13.10
N ASN A 237 6.93 -29.73 -14.03
CA ASN A 237 5.67 -30.43 -14.31
C ASN A 237 5.52 -31.58 -13.31
N PRO A 238 4.42 -31.68 -12.55
CA PRO A 238 4.20 -32.81 -11.62
C PRO A 238 4.39 -34.21 -12.23
N ALA A 239 4.16 -34.35 -13.54
CA ALA A 239 4.41 -35.60 -14.27
C ALA A 239 5.90 -36.00 -14.30
N GLU A 240 6.82 -35.06 -14.16
CA GLU A 240 8.26 -35.31 -14.10
C GLU A 240 8.68 -36.04 -12.82
N LEU A 241 7.87 -35.91 -11.77
CA LEU A 241 8.07 -36.60 -10.49
C LEU A 241 7.34 -37.94 -10.40
N GLU A 242 6.55 -38.35 -11.41
CA GLU A 242 5.89 -39.64 -11.42
C GLU A 242 6.92 -40.80 -11.45
N GLY A 243 6.87 -41.64 -10.43
CA GLY A 243 7.78 -42.79 -10.29
C GLY A 243 9.19 -42.47 -9.81
N VAL A 244 9.49 -41.18 -9.63
CA VAL A 244 10.77 -40.74 -9.06
C VAL A 244 10.69 -40.84 -7.53
N ARG A 245 11.69 -41.53 -6.94
CA ARG A 245 11.76 -41.70 -5.48
C ARG A 245 12.65 -40.62 -4.89
N PRO A 246 12.14 -39.77 -3.98
CA PRO A 246 12.96 -38.73 -3.37
C PRO A 246 14.02 -39.33 -2.43
N ASP A 247 15.17 -38.66 -2.31
CA ASP A 247 16.19 -38.99 -1.32
C ASP A 247 15.69 -38.66 0.09
N LYS A 248 15.07 -37.49 0.25
CA LYS A 248 14.45 -37.05 1.50
C LYS A 248 13.07 -36.44 1.26
N ILE A 249 12.20 -36.56 2.27
CA ILE A 249 10.93 -35.86 2.37
C ILE A 249 11.00 -34.97 3.60
N PHE A 250 10.84 -33.67 3.44
CA PHE A 250 10.82 -32.75 4.57
C PHE A 250 9.75 -31.67 4.39
N ALA A 251 9.31 -31.11 5.50
CA ALA A 251 8.34 -30.03 5.52
C ALA A 251 8.69 -29.01 6.60
N ALA A 252 8.30 -27.75 6.38
CA ALA A 252 8.39 -26.69 7.38
C ALA A 252 6.98 -26.20 7.70
N ASN A 253 6.57 -26.32 8.96
CA ASN A 253 5.24 -25.93 9.42
C ASN A 253 5.30 -24.64 10.22
N ASP A 254 4.56 -23.64 9.78
CA ASP A 254 4.25 -22.39 10.52
C ASP A 254 2.82 -22.56 11.06
N PRO A 255 2.65 -23.01 12.31
CA PRO A 255 1.34 -23.34 12.83
C PRO A 255 0.55 -22.12 13.27
N ALA A 256 -0.77 -22.14 13.03
CA ALA A 256 -1.71 -21.15 13.53
C ALA A 256 -2.89 -21.83 14.23
N TYR A 257 -3.49 -21.15 15.21
CA TYR A 257 -4.66 -21.65 15.95
C TYR A 257 -5.98 -20.97 15.49
N GLY A 258 -6.03 -20.45 14.27
CA GLY A 258 -7.16 -19.67 13.78
C GLY A 258 -7.07 -18.18 14.15
N GLY A 259 -8.19 -17.46 14.06
CA GLY A 259 -8.23 -16.02 14.36
C GLY A 259 -7.74 -15.12 13.23
N GLY A 260 -7.66 -15.67 12.00
CA GLY A 260 -7.22 -14.95 10.80
C GLY A 260 -5.76 -15.20 10.42
N ASP A 261 -5.02 -15.99 11.20
CA ASP A 261 -3.69 -16.47 10.83
C ASP A 261 -3.81 -17.81 10.09
N PHE A 262 -2.91 -18.03 9.12
CA PHE A 262 -2.89 -19.24 8.29
C PHE A 262 -1.82 -20.22 8.77
N VAL A 263 -2.17 -21.51 8.82
CA VAL A 263 -1.18 -22.58 8.80
C VAL A 263 -0.58 -22.64 7.41
N SER A 264 0.74 -22.68 7.34
CA SER A 264 1.49 -22.88 6.10
C SER A 264 2.49 -24.01 6.28
N MET A 265 2.39 -25.04 5.41
CA MET A 265 3.34 -26.16 5.42
C MET A 265 3.67 -26.59 3.99
N PRO A 266 4.73 -26.02 3.36
CA PRO A 266 5.29 -26.61 2.16
C PRO A 266 5.93 -27.96 2.46
N ILE A 267 5.67 -28.95 1.58
CA ILE A 267 6.27 -30.28 1.59
C ILE A 267 7.29 -30.35 0.47
N CYS A 268 8.50 -30.72 0.79
CA CYS A 268 9.63 -30.68 -0.12
C CYS A 268 10.23 -32.06 -0.33
N TYR A 269 10.62 -32.36 -1.56
CA TYR A 269 11.41 -33.54 -1.93
C TYR A 269 12.83 -33.10 -2.28
N GLU A 270 13.84 -33.78 -1.76
CA GLU A 270 15.21 -33.72 -2.24
C GLU A 270 15.42 -34.89 -3.21
N ILE A 271 15.83 -34.61 -4.42
CA ILE A 271 16.08 -35.58 -5.50
C ILE A 271 17.38 -35.17 -6.17
N ASP A 272 18.41 -36.04 -6.09
CA ASP A 272 19.76 -35.78 -6.67
C ASP A 272 20.36 -34.42 -6.25
N GLY A 273 20.06 -33.94 -5.03
CA GLY A 273 20.51 -32.68 -4.48
C GLY A 273 19.71 -31.46 -4.89
N GLU A 274 18.68 -31.61 -5.72
CA GLU A 274 17.74 -30.56 -6.07
C GLU A 274 16.46 -30.63 -5.20
N HIS A 275 15.81 -29.49 -4.97
CA HIS A 275 14.65 -29.38 -4.11
C HIS A 275 13.38 -29.08 -4.92
N TYR A 276 12.35 -29.87 -4.68
CA TYR A 276 11.04 -29.75 -5.32
C TYR A 276 9.96 -29.57 -4.25
N VAL A 277 9.04 -28.64 -4.43
CA VAL A 277 7.88 -28.43 -3.55
C VAL A 277 6.61 -28.91 -4.28
N PRO A 278 6.29 -30.22 -4.20
CA PRO A 278 5.15 -30.78 -4.90
C PRO A 278 3.80 -30.46 -4.27
N ASP A 279 3.78 -30.02 -3.01
CA ASP A 279 2.55 -29.78 -2.27
C ASP A 279 2.73 -28.73 -1.17
N VAL A 280 1.63 -28.03 -0.84
CA VAL A 280 1.60 -27.02 0.22
C VAL A 280 0.26 -27.13 0.96
N VAL A 281 0.29 -27.28 2.29
CA VAL A 281 -0.89 -27.02 3.12
C VAL A 281 -0.97 -25.52 3.39
N TYR A 282 -2.12 -24.92 3.13
CA TYR A 282 -2.37 -23.51 3.41
C TYR A 282 -3.85 -23.32 3.79
N ASN A 283 -4.11 -23.08 5.09
CA ASN A 283 -5.46 -23.10 5.65
C ASN A 283 -5.57 -22.12 6.83
N ASP A 284 -6.69 -21.41 6.94
CA ASP A 284 -7.02 -20.45 8.01
C ASP A 284 -7.97 -21.02 9.07
N GLY A 285 -8.24 -22.34 9.00
CA GLY A 285 -9.10 -23.03 9.96
C GLY A 285 -8.49 -23.14 11.36
N ASP A 286 -9.36 -23.48 12.30
CA ASP A 286 -8.94 -23.84 13.66
C ASP A 286 -8.10 -25.13 13.68
N LYS A 287 -7.38 -25.36 14.78
CA LYS A 287 -6.51 -26.54 14.92
C LYS A 287 -7.23 -27.88 14.72
N GLU A 288 -8.52 -27.96 15.02
CA GLU A 288 -9.38 -29.14 14.81
C GLU A 288 -9.53 -29.49 13.32
N ILE A 289 -9.28 -28.52 12.42
CA ILE A 289 -9.28 -28.67 10.95
C ILE A 289 -7.86 -28.83 10.44
N THR A 290 -6.96 -27.97 10.88
CA THR A 290 -5.62 -27.88 10.30
C THR A 290 -4.69 -29.01 10.75
N ILE A 291 -4.79 -29.53 11.98
CA ILE A 291 -3.99 -30.66 12.43
C ILE A 291 -4.28 -31.93 11.61
N PRO A 292 -5.55 -32.35 11.43
CA PRO A 292 -5.86 -33.48 10.53
C PRO A 292 -5.38 -33.25 9.09
N GLU A 293 -5.45 -32.02 8.57
CA GLU A 293 -4.96 -31.73 7.23
C GLU A 293 -3.43 -31.85 7.12
N VAL A 294 -2.70 -31.27 8.06
CA VAL A 294 -1.23 -31.36 8.14
C VAL A 294 -0.78 -32.81 8.25
N THR A 295 -1.39 -33.58 9.17
CA THR A 295 -0.99 -34.97 9.38
C THR A 295 -1.30 -35.84 8.18
N SER A 296 -2.53 -35.80 7.68
CA SER A 296 -2.94 -36.61 6.52
C SER A 296 -2.15 -36.28 5.25
N ARG A 297 -1.71 -35.04 5.10
CA ARG A 297 -0.90 -34.65 3.93
C ARG A 297 0.49 -35.28 3.97
N ILE A 298 1.16 -35.32 5.11
CA ILE A 298 2.44 -36.02 5.29
C ILE A 298 2.27 -37.52 5.08
N GLU A 299 1.21 -38.13 5.65
CA GLU A 299 0.88 -39.53 5.45
C GLU A 299 0.70 -39.89 4.00
N LEU A 300 -0.04 -39.08 3.23
CA LEU A 300 -0.23 -39.24 1.80
C LEU A 300 1.10 -39.29 1.04
N HIS A 301 2.06 -38.46 1.41
CA HIS A 301 3.39 -38.45 0.80
C HIS A 301 4.23 -39.67 1.20
N LEU A 302 4.11 -40.15 2.45
CA LEU A 302 4.77 -41.36 2.90
C LEU A 302 4.19 -42.62 2.30
N ASP A 303 2.89 -42.66 2.06
CA ASP A 303 2.20 -43.80 1.39
C ASP A 303 2.68 -43.99 -0.06
N LYS A 304 3.02 -42.88 -0.76
CA LYS A 304 3.61 -42.95 -2.11
C LYS A 304 4.98 -43.59 -2.11
N PHE A 305 5.75 -43.47 -1.02
CA PHE A 305 7.16 -43.82 -0.95
C PHE A 305 7.46 -44.75 0.23
N GLN A 306 7.04 -46.00 0.13
CA GLN A 306 7.27 -47.00 1.17
C GLN A 306 8.71 -47.03 1.68
N ASN A 307 8.90 -47.19 3.00
CA ASN A 307 10.19 -47.15 3.69
C ASN A 307 10.94 -45.83 3.66
N LYS A 308 10.24 -44.68 3.50
CA LYS A 308 10.77 -43.36 3.72
C LYS A 308 10.30 -42.82 5.08
N THR A 309 11.08 -41.89 5.61
CA THR A 309 10.75 -41.10 6.82
C THR A 309 10.60 -39.65 6.38
N ALA A 310 9.63 -38.95 6.92
CA ALA A 310 9.51 -37.52 6.74
C ALA A 310 10.16 -36.77 7.92
N GLU A 311 10.78 -35.65 7.62
CA GLU A 311 11.28 -34.70 8.61
C GLU A 311 10.40 -33.46 8.59
N VAL A 312 9.73 -33.15 9.72
CA VAL A 312 8.84 -31.99 9.81
C VAL A 312 9.39 -31.01 10.85
N HIS A 313 9.71 -29.82 10.38
CA HIS A 313 10.18 -28.73 11.22
C HIS A 313 9.04 -27.78 11.58
N PHE A 314 8.91 -27.41 12.86
CA PHE A 314 7.87 -26.50 13.34
C PHE A 314 8.47 -25.19 13.84
N GLU A 315 7.95 -24.04 13.40
CA GLU A 315 8.20 -22.75 14.04
C GLU A 315 7.28 -22.63 15.26
N GLU A 316 7.82 -22.76 16.47
CA GLU A 316 7.02 -22.76 17.68
C GLU A 316 7.03 -21.41 18.40
N THR A 317 5.84 -20.94 18.77
CA THR A 317 5.65 -19.89 19.76
C THR A 317 5.16 -20.53 21.07
N LYS A 318 5.11 -19.75 22.17
CA LYS A 318 4.52 -20.23 23.42
C LYS A 318 3.04 -20.61 23.28
N SER A 319 2.34 -19.99 22.33
CA SER A 319 0.94 -20.27 22.03
C SER A 319 0.74 -21.48 21.13
N THR A 320 1.71 -21.83 20.29
CA THR A 320 1.60 -22.92 19.31
C THR A 320 2.32 -24.22 19.69
N SER A 321 2.98 -24.27 20.84
CA SER A 321 3.76 -25.44 21.28
C SER A 321 2.95 -26.75 21.41
N GLY A 322 1.65 -26.67 21.60
CA GLY A 322 0.76 -27.84 21.62
C GLY A 322 0.47 -28.45 20.25
N TYR A 323 0.61 -27.66 19.19
CA TYR A 323 0.25 -28.07 17.83
C TYR A 323 1.14 -29.23 17.33
N ARG A 324 2.45 -29.10 17.44
CA ARG A 324 3.41 -30.15 17.09
C ARG A 324 3.14 -31.44 17.84
N LEU A 325 2.91 -31.37 19.18
CA LEU A 325 2.66 -32.53 20.02
C LEU A 325 1.37 -33.28 19.62
N GLU A 326 0.36 -32.56 19.15
CA GLU A 326 -0.86 -33.19 18.64
C GLU A 326 -0.62 -33.89 17.30
N CYS A 327 0.15 -33.30 16.39
CA CYS A 327 0.58 -33.94 15.14
C CYS A 327 1.41 -35.21 15.41
N GLU A 328 2.42 -35.12 16.30
CA GLU A 328 3.24 -36.27 16.69
C GLU A 328 2.41 -37.45 17.19
N LYS A 329 1.48 -37.20 18.08
CA LYS A 329 0.58 -38.26 18.61
C LYS A 329 -0.25 -38.93 17.52
N THR A 330 -0.70 -38.15 16.52
CA THR A 330 -1.46 -38.68 15.39
C THR A 330 -0.59 -39.62 14.55
N TRP A 331 0.59 -39.14 14.11
CA TRP A 331 1.50 -39.96 13.31
C TRP A 331 1.99 -41.22 14.05
N GLU A 332 2.24 -41.10 15.37
CA GLU A 332 2.62 -42.23 16.21
C GLU A 332 1.48 -43.29 16.31
N ALA A 333 0.23 -42.81 16.49
CA ALA A 333 -0.93 -43.65 16.56
C ALA A 333 -1.21 -44.37 15.24
N ASP A 334 -0.99 -43.72 14.10
CA ASP A 334 -1.24 -44.23 12.76
C ASP A 334 -0.02 -44.99 12.19
N GLY A 335 1.11 -45.00 12.94
CA GLY A 335 2.31 -45.79 12.63
C GLY A 335 3.20 -45.21 11.52
N TYR A 336 3.09 -43.91 11.26
CA TYR A 336 3.92 -43.24 10.26
C TYR A 336 5.27 -42.80 10.82
N PRO A 337 6.38 -43.04 10.11
CA PRO A 337 7.74 -42.67 10.55
C PRO A 337 7.99 -41.20 10.27
N VAL A 338 7.62 -40.31 11.18
CA VAL A 338 7.84 -38.87 11.09
C VAL A 338 8.78 -38.44 12.20
N ASN A 339 9.88 -37.79 11.82
CA ASN A 339 10.79 -37.11 12.76
C ASN A 339 10.39 -35.64 12.83
N THR A 340 10.24 -35.11 14.02
CA THR A 340 9.94 -33.69 14.21
C THR A 340 11.10 -32.95 14.84
N SER A 341 11.22 -31.68 14.46
CA SER A 341 12.12 -30.72 15.09
C SER A 341 11.41 -29.39 15.27
N HIS A 342 11.92 -28.51 16.10
CA HIS A 342 11.33 -27.20 16.29
C HIS A 342 12.38 -26.16 16.67
N ASP A 343 12.16 -24.93 16.22
CA ASP A 343 12.87 -23.75 16.70
C ASP A 343 11.88 -22.74 17.30
N PRO A 344 12.29 -22.02 18.36
CA PRO A 344 11.47 -20.93 18.85
C PRO A 344 11.37 -19.83 17.78
N ALA A 345 10.17 -19.34 17.55
CA ALA A 345 9.97 -18.18 16.67
C ALA A 345 10.86 -17.02 17.09
N ASP A 346 11.74 -16.58 16.19
CA ASP A 346 12.65 -15.45 16.48
C ASP A 346 11.88 -14.13 16.43
N ASN A 347 11.38 -13.70 17.59
CA ASN A 347 10.68 -12.42 17.75
C ASN A 347 11.63 -11.19 17.78
N LYS A 348 12.94 -11.37 17.66
CA LYS A 348 13.92 -10.27 17.67
C LYS A 348 14.10 -9.62 16.31
N VAL A 349 13.84 -10.38 15.24
CA VAL A 349 13.90 -9.90 13.86
C VAL A 349 12.52 -10.00 13.26
N ALA A 350 12.04 -8.93 12.63
CA ALA A 350 10.74 -8.94 11.97
C ALA A 350 10.66 -10.07 10.93
N LYS A 351 9.51 -10.79 10.87
CA LYS A 351 9.31 -11.92 9.94
C LYS A 351 9.70 -11.58 8.50
N MET A 352 9.37 -10.37 8.06
CA MET A 352 9.72 -9.89 6.72
C MET A 352 11.22 -9.75 6.49
N ASP A 353 11.99 -9.35 7.51
CA ASP A 353 13.45 -9.22 7.38
C ASP A 353 14.12 -10.59 7.36
N ARG A 354 13.59 -11.58 8.08
CA ARG A 354 14.04 -12.98 7.99
C ARG A 354 13.81 -13.53 6.58
N ILE A 355 12.64 -13.33 6.02
CA ILE A 355 12.30 -13.75 4.67
C ILE A 355 13.21 -13.07 3.63
N LYS A 356 13.45 -11.75 3.75
CA LYS A 356 14.38 -11.02 2.86
C LYS A 356 15.80 -11.57 2.87
N ASN A 357 16.29 -11.97 4.04
CA ASN A 357 17.64 -12.51 4.18
C ASN A 357 17.83 -13.86 3.48
N HIS A 358 16.74 -14.64 3.33
CA HIS A 358 16.77 -15.96 2.67
C HIS A 358 16.21 -15.91 1.23
N ALA A 359 15.68 -14.78 0.77
CA ALA A 359 15.15 -14.66 -0.59
C ALA A 359 16.19 -14.99 -1.69
N PRO A 360 17.50 -14.67 -1.55
CA PRO A 360 18.52 -15.06 -2.53
C PRO A 360 18.68 -16.57 -2.69
N ASP A 361 18.34 -17.36 -1.66
CA ASP A 361 18.53 -18.82 -1.65
C ASP A 361 17.39 -19.56 -2.41
N ILE A 362 16.32 -18.84 -2.78
CA ILE A 362 15.12 -19.38 -3.43
C ILE A 362 15.04 -18.99 -4.93
N ARG A 363 16.14 -18.53 -5.50
CA ARG A 363 16.22 -18.10 -6.91
C ARG A 363 16.66 -19.22 -7.85
#